data_3acc1f0858b3a669b3afd0537832e37b
#
_entry.id   3acc1f0858b3a669b3afd0537832e37b
#
_cell.length_a   1.000
_cell.length_b   1.000
_cell.length_c   1.000
_cell.angle_alpha   90.00
_cell.angle_beta   90.00
_cell.angle_gamma   90.00
#
_symmetry.space_group_name_H-M   'P 1'
#
loop_
_entity.id
_entity.type
_entity.pdbx_description
1 polymer ?
#
loop_
_entity_poly.entity_id
_entity_poly.type
_entity_poly.pdbx_seq_one_letter_code
_entity_poly.pdbx_strand_id
1 'polypeptide(L)'
;VLLDEEREPLQSVVAVVVDRSQSQDVGERSKQTDEALAGIKERLARFKQFDVRVVETGNAGAAGDRTETRLFSALESAVRDVPPSRIAGAVMITDGQVHDAPGSVPEFNAPLHALITGEENEKDRRIRFEKAPRFGLVGKPLDMTYRVISTDRQSGPVDVRVSVNGEQVSVERAFVGQEMPLQVTIPNAGRNIIELAIPKEDGELTETNNRAIALVDGIRENLRVLLVSGEPHAGERTWRNLLKSDASVDLVHFTILRPPEKQDGTPINELSLIAFPTRELFVEKISEFDLIIFDRYQHRDVLPILYYDYISEYVENGGALLIAAGPEYAGESTIANTPLMAALPAMPTGQVIDKAFYPRLTDLGQRHPVTRGLDGSGSEPPRWGRWFRTIGIENPEGEVVMKGADDQPLLLLDRKGEGRVGMLLSDQGWLWARGYEGGGPHVQLYRRLAHWLMKEPELEEERLTADGRGMVLEIRRQTMSDDPGTAQVITPSGRTLAVKLEKSEPGVFLGSVEVSDIGLYQVGNGNLSALAHVGPVNAPEFADVVSTPDKLRPAAEAVGGSVRRLAGASLTGGITVPSVVPVRGGGEAAGNDWIGFRTTDDSVLKAVSQVPLFGGFLGLGLLLLALGSMWYREGR
;
A
#
# COMPACT_ATOMS: atom_id res chain seq x y z
N VAL A 1 -67.32 33.22 21.96
CA VAL A 1 -65.87 33.42 22.01
C VAL A 1 -65.30 33.06 20.63
N LEU A 2 -64.67 34.02 19.98
CA LEU A 2 -63.88 33.75 18.76
C LEU A 2 -62.44 33.42 19.22
N LEU A 3 -61.87 32.33 18.71
CA LEU A 3 -60.51 32.04 18.90
C LEU A 3 -59.69 32.67 17.76
N ASP A 4 -58.86 33.62 18.10
CA ASP A 4 -57.88 34.20 17.17
C ASP A 4 -56.54 33.55 17.38
N GLU A 5 -56.09 32.78 16.37
CA GLU A 5 -54.83 32.03 16.40
C GLU A 5 -53.75 32.82 15.66
N GLU A 6 -52.79 33.31 16.38
CA GLU A 6 -51.58 33.89 15.80
C GLU A 6 -50.61 32.75 15.43
N ARG A 7 -50.45 32.50 14.14
CA ARG A 7 -49.57 31.47 13.60
C ARG A 7 -48.37 32.10 12.92
N GLU A 8 -47.18 31.65 13.32
CA GLU A 8 -45.94 32.03 12.66
C GLU A 8 -45.57 30.97 11.61
N PRO A 9 -45.43 31.34 10.29
CA PRO A 9 -45.06 30.38 9.26
C PRO A 9 -43.66 29.88 9.47
N LEU A 10 -43.45 28.55 9.35
CA LEU A 10 -42.15 27.92 9.40
C LEU A 10 -41.43 28.09 8.08
N GLN A 11 -40.09 28.27 8.16
CA GLN A 11 -39.28 28.31 6.97
C GLN A 11 -39.10 26.90 6.39
N SER A 12 -39.14 26.81 5.07
CA SER A 12 -38.83 25.59 4.31
C SER A 12 -37.32 25.49 4.11
N VAL A 13 -36.75 24.29 4.26
CA VAL A 13 -35.29 24.07 4.18
C VAL A 13 -34.87 23.74 2.76
N VAL A 14 -33.91 24.48 2.23
CA VAL A 14 -33.21 24.19 0.97
C VAL A 14 -31.81 23.72 1.26
N ALA A 15 -31.46 22.49 0.88
CA ALA A 15 -30.11 21.98 0.99
C ALA A 15 -29.28 22.33 -0.26
N VAL A 16 -28.11 22.91 -0.10
CA VAL A 16 -27.14 23.17 -1.17
C VAL A 16 -25.89 22.33 -0.89
N VAL A 17 -25.71 21.28 -1.67
CA VAL A 17 -24.58 20.38 -1.57
C VAL A 17 -23.55 20.75 -2.62
N VAL A 18 -22.34 21.05 -2.18
CA VAL A 18 -21.26 21.54 -3.03
C VAL A 18 -20.15 20.50 -3.06
N ASP A 19 -19.80 20.09 -4.24
CA ASP A 19 -18.69 19.17 -4.50
C ASP A 19 -17.35 19.92 -4.48
N ARG A 20 -16.45 19.47 -3.59
CA ARG A 20 -15.05 19.95 -3.46
C ARG A 20 -14.06 18.80 -3.60
N SER A 21 -14.45 17.72 -4.26
CA SER A 21 -13.57 16.61 -4.60
C SER A 21 -12.44 17.04 -5.53
N GLN A 22 -11.46 16.16 -5.71
CA GLN A 22 -10.30 16.46 -6.57
C GLN A 22 -10.67 16.64 -8.04
N SER A 23 -11.76 16.05 -8.51
CA SER A 23 -12.26 16.24 -9.87
C SER A 23 -12.68 17.69 -10.16
N GLN A 24 -13.01 18.47 -9.12
CA GLN A 24 -13.33 19.90 -9.24
C GLN A 24 -12.09 20.80 -9.42
N ASP A 25 -10.88 20.29 -9.15
CA ASP A 25 -9.63 21.01 -9.38
C ASP A 25 -9.21 20.98 -10.87
N VAL A 26 -9.97 20.26 -11.71
CA VAL A 26 -9.69 20.14 -13.16
C VAL A 26 -10.26 21.33 -13.93
N GLY A 27 -9.43 22.00 -14.72
CA GLY A 27 -9.84 23.14 -15.56
C GLY A 27 -10.43 24.30 -14.76
N GLU A 28 -11.57 24.84 -15.21
CA GLU A 28 -12.25 26.00 -14.59
C GLU A 28 -13.39 25.57 -13.62
N ARG A 29 -13.52 24.28 -13.29
CA ARG A 29 -14.67 23.76 -12.53
C ARG A 29 -14.78 24.35 -11.12
N SER A 30 -13.65 24.54 -10.43
CA SER A 30 -13.63 25.13 -9.09
C SER A 30 -14.21 26.55 -9.11
N LYS A 31 -13.83 27.35 -10.10
CA LYS A 31 -14.36 28.70 -10.31
C LYS A 31 -15.86 28.68 -10.67
N GLN A 32 -16.28 27.77 -11.56
CA GLN A 32 -17.68 27.57 -11.91
C GLN A 32 -18.52 27.20 -10.68
N THR A 33 -17.99 26.35 -9.80
CA THR A 33 -18.62 25.92 -8.54
C THR A 33 -18.81 27.12 -7.61
N ASP A 34 -17.78 27.97 -7.45
CA ASP A 34 -17.85 29.16 -6.58
C ASP A 34 -18.85 30.19 -7.11
N GLU A 35 -18.83 30.45 -8.40
CA GLU A 35 -19.78 31.37 -9.06
C GLU A 35 -21.20 30.85 -8.98
N ALA A 36 -21.41 29.54 -9.18
CA ALA A 36 -22.75 28.91 -9.05
C ALA A 36 -23.28 28.99 -7.62
N LEU A 37 -22.42 28.66 -6.63
CA LEU A 37 -22.78 28.74 -5.22
C LEU A 37 -23.15 30.18 -4.81
N ALA A 38 -22.35 31.16 -5.20
CA ALA A 38 -22.62 32.56 -4.92
C ALA A 38 -23.96 33.00 -5.55
N GLY A 39 -24.17 32.65 -6.83
CA GLY A 39 -25.41 32.97 -7.55
C GLY A 39 -26.68 32.33 -6.97
N ILE A 40 -26.58 31.06 -6.55
CA ILE A 40 -27.72 30.36 -5.89
C ILE A 40 -28.01 30.98 -4.51
N LYS A 41 -26.98 31.24 -3.70
CA LYS A 41 -27.12 31.90 -2.38
C LYS A 41 -27.79 33.27 -2.51
N GLU A 42 -27.35 34.11 -3.45
CA GLU A 42 -27.92 35.43 -3.71
C GLU A 42 -29.41 35.35 -4.08
N ARG A 43 -29.77 34.38 -4.96
CA ARG A 43 -31.17 34.22 -5.42
C ARG A 43 -32.06 33.67 -4.31
N LEU A 44 -31.61 32.70 -3.54
CA LEU A 44 -32.34 32.16 -2.38
C LEU A 44 -32.53 33.20 -1.28
N ALA A 45 -31.54 34.07 -1.03
CA ALA A 45 -31.64 35.14 -0.02
C ALA A 45 -32.75 36.15 -0.28
N ARG A 46 -33.29 36.26 -1.51
CA ARG A 46 -34.44 37.09 -1.86
C ARG A 46 -35.74 36.59 -1.27
N PHE A 47 -35.79 35.31 -0.83
CA PHE A 47 -37.00 34.64 -0.33
C PHE A 47 -36.82 34.32 1.17
N LYS A 48 -37.48 35.12 2.03
CA LYS A 48 -37.40 34.97 3.50
C LYS A 48 -37.99 33.65 4.03
N GLN A 49 -38.78 32.96 3.22
CA GLN A 49 -39.43 31.68 3.57
C GLN A 49 -38.49 30.48 3.47
N PHE A 50 -37.29 30.65 2.95
CA PHE A 50 -36.33 29.57 2.85
C PHE A 50 -35.22 29.71 3.90
N ASP A 51 -34.92 28.58 4.59
CA ASP A 51 -33.72 28.35 5.39
C ASP A 51 -32.70 27.59 4.52
N VAL A 52 -31.55 28.21 4.22
CA VAL A 52 -30.57 27.66 3.28
C VAL A 52 -29.44 27.00 4.05
N ARG A 53 -29.33 25.68 3.89
CA ARG A 53 -28.24 24.87 4.48
C ARG A 53 -27.22 24.50 3.41
N VAL A 54 -26.01 24.95 3.58
CA VAL A 54 -24.88 24.65 2.66
C VAL A 54 -23.99 23.62 3.29
N VAL A 55 -23.74 22.53 2.56
CA VAL A 55 -22.82 21.46 2.95
C VAL A 55 -21.82 21.26 1.83
N GLU A 56 -20.55 21.32 2.16
CA GLU A 56 -19.45 21.07 1.22
C GLU A 56 -18.87 19.69 1.48
N THR A 57 -18.67 18.88 0.43
CA THR A 57 -18.04 17.56 0.48
C THR A 57 -16.60 17.67 -0.02
N GLY A 58 -15.70 16.79 0.45
CA GLY A 58 -14.31 16.77 -0.03
C GLY A 58 -13.41 17.85 0.52
N ASN A 59 -13.81 18.57 1.59
CA ASN A 59 -12.96 19.54 2.26
C ASN A 59 -11.83 18.87 3.06
N ALA A 60 -10.62 19.44 3.00
CA ALA A 60 -9.37 18.93 3.59
C ALA A 60 -9.34 18.77 5.13
N GLY A 61 -10.46 19.01 5.82
CA GLY A 61 -10.56 18.90 7.29
C GLY A 61 -10.94 17.52 7.82
N ALA A 62 -11.45 16.63 6.99
CA ALA A 62 -11.70 15.23 7.33
C ALA A 62 -10.66 14.38 6.58
N ALA A 63 -9.63 13.91 7.27
CA ALA A 63 -8.56 13.10 6.69
C ALA A 63 -9.15 11.91 5.92
N GLY A 64 -9.03 11.95 4.58
CA GLY A 64 -9.29 10.80 3.73
C GLY A 64 -10.39 10.92 2.68
N ASP A 65 -11.16 12.00 2.60
CA ASP A 65 -12.45 11.99 1.89
C ASP A 65 -12.50 12.80 0.57
N ARG A 66 -11.36 13.25 0.02
CA ARG A 66 -11.33 13.91 -1.30
C ARG A 66 -11.28 12.94 -2.49
N THR A 67 -11.20 11.65 -2.23
CA THR A 67 -10.98 10.60 -3.24
C THR A 67 -12.27 9.93 -3.73
N GLU A 68 -13.41 10.28 -3.12
CA GLU A 68 -14.75 9.83 -3.50
C GLU A 68 -15.76 10.96 -3.34
N THR A 69 -16.61 11.15 -4.36
CA THR A 69 -17.70 12.13 -4.32
C THR A 69 -18.96 11.50 -3.76
N ARG A 70 -19.34 11.87 -2.51
CA ARG A 70 -20.51 11.34 -1.79
C ARG A 70 -21.56 12.44 -1.53
N LEU A 71 -22.28 12.83 -2.58
CA LEU A 71 -23.24 13.93 -2.50
C LEU A 71 -24.55 13.55 -1.82
N PHE A 72 -25.02 12.32 -2.01
CA PHE A 72 -26.29 11.87 -1.39
C PHE A 72 -26.14 11.70 0.12
N SER A 73 -25.03 11.16 0.59
CA SER A 73 -24.73 11.08 2.03
C SER A 73 -24.64 12.47 2.68
N ALA A 74 -24.09 13.46 1.98
CA ALA A 74 -24.04 14.84 2.42
C ALA A 74 -25.43 15.48 2.45
N LEU A 75 -26.26 15.22 1.44
CA LEU A 75 -27.66 15.66 1.38
C LEU A 75 -28.46 15.10 2.56
N GLU A 76 -28.39 13.79 2.81
CA GLU A 76 -29.05 13.16 3.96
C GLU A 76 -28.61 13.79 5.29
N SER A 77 -27.33 14.08 5.44
CA SER A 77 -26.81 14.73 6.64
C SER A 77 -27.34 16.15 6.81
N ALA A 78 -27.51 16.90 5.71
CA ALA A 78 -28.02 18.28 5.73
C ALA A 78 -29.50 18.39 6.16
N VAL A 79 -30.29 17.34 5.91
CA VAL A 79 -31.75 17.35 6.16
C VAL A 79 -32.19 16.39 7.26
N ARG A 80 -31.28 15.69 7.92
CA ARG A 80 -31.57 14.64 8.93
C ARG A 80 -32.48 15.11 10.08
N ASP A 81 -32.32 16.35 10.49
CA ASP A 81 -33.09 16.97 11.60
C ASP A 81 -34.35 17.71 11.12
N VAL A 82 -34.65 17.67 9.80
CA VAL A 82 -35.76 18.43 9.20
C VAL A 82 -36.93 17.50 8.94
N PRO A 83 -38.13 17.86 9.42
CA PRO A 83 -39.35 17.13 9.04
C PRO A 83 -39.56 17.12 7.52
N PRO A 84 -39.95 15.99 6.90
CA PRO A 84 -40.12 15.89 5.45
C PRO A 84 -41.02 16.94 4.82
N SER A 85 -42.08 17.42 5.54
CA SER A 85 -42.97 18.48 5.08
C SER A 85 -42.28 19.83 4.92
N ARG A 86 -41.16 20.05 5.60
CA ARG A 86 -40.39 21.29 5.57
C ARG A 86 -39.22 21.27 4.59
N ILE A 87 -38.92 20.13 3.95
CA ILE A 87 -37.87 20.06 2.95
C ILE A 87 -38.39 20.67 1.64
N ALA A 88 -37.83 21.82 1.28
CA ALA A 88 -38.21 22.55 0.06
C ALA A 88 -37.63 21.91 -1.22
N GLY A 89 -36.43 21.39 -1.13
CA GLY A 89 -35.68 20.79 -2.22
C GLY A 89 -34.17 20.82 -1.95
N ALA A 90 -33.43 20.33 -2.92
CA ALA A 90 -31.96 20.34 -2.86
C ALA A 90 -31.35 20.82 -4.18
N VAL A 91 -30.15 21.43 -4.08
CA VAL A 91 -29.27 21.73 -5.21
C VAL A 91 -27.95 21.04 -4.99
N MET A 92 -27.48 20.30 -5.97
CA MET A 92 -26.13 19.74 -6.03
C MET A 92 -25.30 20.50 -7.08
N ILE A 93 -24.13 20.98 -6.72
CA ILE A 93 -23.19 21.64 -7.64
C ILE A 93 -21.97 20.70 -7.76
N THR A 94 -21.80 20.07 -8.92
CA THR A 94 -20.83 18.98 -9.15
C THR A 94 -20.54 18.81 -10.65
N ASP A 95 -19.48 18.08 -11.01
CA ASP A 95 -19.25 17.61 -12.39
C ASP A 95 -20.14 16.40 -12.78
N GLY A 96 -20.91 15.89 -11.83
CA GLY A 96 -21.83 14.77 -12.02
C GLY A 96 -21.21 13.38 -11.86
N GLN A 97 -19.92 13.29 -11.55
CA GLN A 97 -19.22 12.03 -11.27
C GLN A 97 -19.43 11.62 -9.80
N VAL A 98 -20.64 11.15 -9.48
CA VAL A 98 -21.06 10.79 -8.12
C VAL A 98 -20.86 9.30 -7.88
N HIS A 99 -20.32 8.94 -6.70
CA HIS A 99 -20.00 7.56 -6.34
C HIS A 99 -21.06 6.91 -5.43
N ASP A 100 -21.91 7.70 -4.77
CA ASP A 100 -22.98 7.25 -3.89
C ASP A 100 -24.39 7.47 -4.48
N ALA A 101 -24.48 7.56 -5.82
CA ALA A 101 -25.80 7.69 -6.48
C ALA A 101 -26.68 6.47 -6.15
N PRO A 102 -27.89 6.66 -5.62
CA PRO A 102 -28.76 5.56 -5.25
C PRO A 102 -29.21 4.78 -6.49
N GLY A 103 -29.19 3.45 -6.40
CA GLY A 103 -29.69 2.56 -7.47
C GLY A 103 -31.22 2.54 -7.59
N SER A 104 -31.96 3.18 -6.68
CA SER A 104 -33.41 3.33 -6.64
C SER A 104 -33.78 4.80 -6.36
N VAL A 105 -35.05 5.12 -6.58
CA VAL A 105 -35.58 6.47 -6.29
C VAL A 105 -35.23 6.88 -4.85
N PRO A 106 -34.59 8.04 -4.63
CA PRO A 106 -34.27 8.50 -3.29
C PRO A 106 -35.52 8.62 -2.43
N GLU A 107 -35.43 8.28 -1.14
CA GLU A 107 -36.51 8.54 -0.15
C GLU A 107 -36.73 10.05 0.07
N PHE A 108 -35.89 10.87 -0.53
CA PHE A 108 -36.00 12.32 -0.55
C PHE A 108 -37.16 12.78 -1.43
N ASN A 109 -38.30 13.05 -0.80
CA ASN A 109 -39.55 13.42 -1.51
C ASN A 109 -39.67 14.93 -1.78
N ALA A 110 -38.58 15.55 -2.29
CA ALA A 110 -38.55 16.98 -2.64
C ALA A 110 -37.72 17.17 -3.94
N PRO A 111 -37.92 18.25 -4.71
CA PRO A 111 -37.18 18.48 -5.95
C PRO A 111 -35.68 18.49 -5.74
N LEU A 112 -34.94 17.71 -6.55
CA LEU A 112 -33.49 17.66 -6.58
C LEU A 112 -32.99 18.27 -7.89
N HIS A 113 -32.21 19.34 -7.80
CA HIS A 113 -31.62 20.00 -8.94
C HIS A 113 -30.11 19.76 -8.94
N ALA A 114 -29.54 19.32 -10.06
CA ALA A 114 -28.10 19.19 -10.24
C ALA A 114 -27.59 20.25 -11.23
N LEU A 115 -26.61 21.01 -10.80
CA LEU A 115 -25.92 22.01 -11.59
C LEU A 115 -24.53 21.44 -11.95
N ILE A 116 -24.36 21.06 -13.21
CA ILE A 116 -23.19 20.37 -13.70
C ILE A 116 -22.13 21.38 -14.13
N THR A 117 -20.95 21.31 -13.49
CA THR A 117 -19.72 22.02 -13.87
C THR A 117 -19.01 21.29 -15.01
N GLY A 118 -18.06 21.95 -15.66
CA GLY A 118 -17.34 21.44 -16.82
C GLY A 118 -18.07 21.70 -18.15
N GLU A 119 -17.40 21.40 -19.25
CA GLU A 119 -17.87 21.64 -20.61
C GLU A 119 -18.51 20.40 -21.24
N GLU A 120 -19.31 20.58 -22.31
CA GLU A 120 -20.02 19.47 -22.95
C GLU A 120 -19.10 18.52 -23.74
N ASN A 121 -18.02 19.09 -24.33
CA ASN A 121 -17.12 18.36 -25.23
C ASN A 121 -15.73 18.17 -24.61
N GLU A 122 -15.68 17.83 -23.35
CA GLU A 122 -14.42 17.55 -22.67
C GLU A 122 -13.71 16.35 -23.29
N LYS A 123 -12.39 16.51 -23.52
CA LYS A 123 -11.53 15.45 -24.02
C LYS A 123 -10.73 14.87 -22.88
N ASP A 124 -10.69 13.56 -22.83
CA ASP A 124 -9.90 12.83 -21.84
C ASP A 124 -9.52 11.46 -22.36
N ARG A 125 -8.27 11.06 -22.08
CA ARG A 125 -7.76 9.73 -22.37
C ARG A 125 -7.13 9.15 -21.11
N ARG A 126 -7.49 7.91 -20.80
CA ARG A 126 -7.06 7.25 -19.58
C ARG A 126 -6.69 5.79 -19.82
N ILE A 127 -5.94 5.24 -18.88
CA ILE A 127 -5.59 3.82 -18.86
C ILE A 127 -6.00 3.20 -17.53
N ARG A 128 -6.45 1.93 -17.57
CA ARG A 128 -6.73 1.17 -16.35
C ARG A 128 -6.42 -0.30 -16.53
N PHE A 129 -6.11 -0.97 -15.43
CA PHE A 129 -6.11 -2.43 -15.39
C PHE A 129 -7.54 -2.95 -15.36
N GLU A 130 -7.85 -3.96 -16.19
CA GLU A 130 -9.08 -4.73 -16.11
C GLU A 130 -8.88 -5.96 -15.21
N LYS A 131 -7.71 -6.59 -15.33
CA LYS A 131 -7.28 -7.72 -14.50
C LYS A 131 -5.85 -7.48 -14.02
N ALA A 132 -5.67 -7.38 -12.71
CA ALA A 132 -4.37 -7.27 -12.07
C ALA A 132 -4.33 -8.21 -10.85
N PRO A 133 -3.70 -9.40 -10.95
CA PRO A 133 -3.56 -10.31 -9.82
C PRO A 133 -2.71 -9.67 -8.71
N ARG A 134 -3.08 -9.93 -7.46
CA ARG A 134 -2.35 -9.40 -6.29
C ARG A 134 -1.06 -10.13 -5.97
N PHE A 135 -0.88 -11.33 -6.52
CA PHE A 135 0.26 -12.20 -6.28
C PHE A 135 0.82 -12.71 -7.60
N GLY A 136 2.16 -12.85 -7.66
CA GLY A 136 2.87 -13.45 -8.79
C GLY A 136 4.10 -14.21 -8.31
N LEU A 137 4.50 -15.26 -9.04
CA LEU A 137 5.74 -15.99 -8.73
C LEU A 137 6.94 -15.21 -9.26
N VAL A 138 7.96 -15.06 -8.43
CA VAL A 138 9.21 -14.39 -8.80
C VAL A 138 9.89 -15.15 -9.96
N GLY A 139 10.33 -14.41 -10.97
CA GLY A 139 10.94 -14.96 -12.18
C GLY A 139 9.96 -15.60 -13.17
N LYS A 140 8.65 -15.64 -12.85
CA LYS A 140 7.64 -16.19 -13.77
C LYS A 140 6.80 -15.06 -14.38
N PRO A 141 6.30 -15.25 -15.63
CA PRO A 141 5.38 -14.30 -16.25
C PRO A 141 4.03 -14.31 -15.53
N LEU A 142 3.48 -13.12 -15.30
CA LEU A 142 2.16 -12.88 -14.73
C LEU A 142 1.25 -12.31 -15.81
N ASP A 143 0.10 -12.94 -16.02
CA ASP A 143 -0.89 -12.51 -17.00
C ASP A 143 -1.79 -11.43 -16.39
N MET A 144 -1.85 -10.29 -17.05
CA MET A 144 -2.67 -9.15 -16.72
C MET A 144 -3.46 -8.68 -17.92
N THR A 145 -4.50 -7.87 -17.73
CA THR A 145 -5.18 -7.19 -18.85
C THR A 145 -5.40 -5.72 -18.50
N TYR A 146 -5.38 -4.87 -19.52
CA TYR A 146 -5.60 -3.43 -19.37
C TYR A 146 -6.43 -2.88 -20.54
N ARG A 147 -6.93 -1.65 -20.37
CA ARG A 147 -7.70 -0.95 -21.40
C ARG A 147 -7.34 0.53 -21.42
N VAL A 148 -7.14 1.05 -22.63
CA VAL A 148 -7.05 2.48 -22.90
C VAL A 148 -8.44 2.97 -23.31
N ILE A 149 -8.93 4.00 -22.67
CA ILE A 149 -10.25 4.61 -22.93
C ILE A 149 -10.02 6.05 -23.35
N SER A 150 -10.67 6.52 -24.39
CA SER A 150 -10.65 7.93 -24.82
C SER A 150 -12.08 8.38 -25.15
N THR A 151 -12.36 9.64 -24.87
CA THR A 151 -13.60 10.31 -25.33
C THR A 151 -13.57 10.54 -26.84
N ASP A 152 -12.38 10.67 -27.45
CA ASP A 152 -12.24 10.74 -28.90
C ASP A 152 -12.27 9.34 -29.50
N ARG A 153 -13.38 9.01 -30.18
CA ARG A 153 -13.58 7.71 -30.85
C ARG A 153 -12.69 7.52 -32.09
N GLN A 154 -12.03 8.55 -32.57
CA GLN A 154 -11.13 8.49 -33.71
C GLN A 154 -9.67 8.34 -33.31
N SER A 155 -9.37 8.23 -32.02
CA SER A 155 -8.01 8.00 -31.52
C SER A 155 -7.41 6.74 -32.14
N GLY A 156 -6.22 6.89 -32.74
CA GLY A 156 -5.43 5.79 -33.28
C GLY A 156 -4.88 4.87 -32.18
N PRO A 157 -4.03 3.90 -32.57
CA PRO A 157 -3.35 3.09 -31.58
C PRO A 157 -2.43 3.95 -30.70
N VAL A 158 -2.37 3.61 -29.40
CA VAL A 158 -1.62 4.35 -28.37
C VAL A 158 -0.48 3.49 -27.86
N ASP A 159 0.72 4.07 -27.76
CA ASP A 159 1.87 3.38 -27.18
C ASP A 159 1.76 3.46 -25.63
N VAL A 160 1.76 2.28 -25.01
CA VAL A 160 1.67 2.11 -23.55
C VAL A 160 3.04 1.71 -23.04
N ARG A 161 3.65 2.55 -22.24
CA ARG A 161 4.89 2.24 -21.53
C ARG A 161 4.57 1.36 -20.33
N VAL A 162 5.26 0.24 -20.23
CA VAL A 162 5.17 -0.69 -19.10
C VAL A 162 6.44 -0.58 -18.26
N SER A 163 6.29 -0.29 -16.99
CA SER A 163 7.42 -0.22 -16.05
C SER A 163 7.16 -1.14 -14.86
N VAL A 164 8.24 -1.75 -14.36
CA VAL A 164 8.22 -2.57 -13.14
C VAL A 164 9.24 -2.00 -12.17
N ASN A 165 8.81 -1.64 -10.98
CA ASN A 165 9.64 -1.01 -9.95
C ASN A 165 10.42 0.23 -10.47
N GLY A 166 9.83 0.96 -11.43
CA GLY A 166 10.39 2.17 -12.04
C GLY A 166 11.28 1.93 -13.25
N GLU A 167 11.61 0.69 -13.57
CA GLU A 167 12.36 0.34 -14.77
C GLU A 167 11.41 0.03 -15.92
N GLN A 168 11.61 0.66 -17.07
CA GLN A 168 10.82 0.38 -18.26
C GLN A 168 11.18 -1.01 -18.81
N VAL A 169 10.19 -1.90 -18.87
CA VAL A 169 10.38 -3.28 -19.36
C VAL A 169 9.89 -3.46 -20.81
N SER A 170 8.84 -2.75 -21.20
CA SER A 170 8.33 -2.81 -22.59
C SER A 170 7.55 -1.55 -22.97
N VAL A 171 7.26 -1.45 -24.27
CA VAL A 171 6.27 -0.52 -24.83
C VAL A 171 5.31 -1.33 -25.68
N GLU A 172 4.04 -1.34 -25.27
CA GLU A 172 2.98 -2.09 -25.92
C GLU A 172 2.11 -1.15 -26.78
N ARG A 173 1.62 -1.63 -27.90
CA ARG A 173 0.71 -0.87 -28.75
C ARG A 173 -0.74 -1.27 -28.46
N ALA A 174 -1.54 -0.35 -27.91
CA ALA A 174 -2.92 -0.58 -27.52
C ALA A 174 -3.91 0.07 -28.48
N PHE A 175 -5.05 -0.58 -28.69
CA PHE A 175 -6.19 -0.01 -29.39
C PHE A 175 -7.20 0.55 -28.39
N VAL A 176 -7.62 1.79 -28.59
CA VAL A 176 -8.60 2.46 -27.73
C VAL A 176 -9.89 1.65 -27.63
N GLY A 177 -10.40 1.46 -26.42
CA GLY A 177 -11.63 0.73 -26.12
C GLY A 177 -11.49 -0.80 -26.08
N GLN A 178 -10.36 -1.37 -26.52
CA GLN A 178 -10.13 -2.81 -26.49
C GLN A 178 -9.41 -3.25 -25.21
N GLU A 179 -9.75 -4.44 -24.72
CA GLU A 179 -9.01 -5.09 -23.65
C GLU A 179 -7.74 -5.73 -24.25
N MET A 180 -6.59 -5.32 -23.73
CA MET A 180 -5.29 -5.74 -24.19
C MET A 180 -4.63 -6.68 -23.17
N PRO A 181 -4.09 -7.84 -23.60
CA PRO A 181 -3.31 -8.70 -22.73
C PRO A 181 -1.93 -8.09 -22.45
N LEU A 182 -1.40 -8.38 -21.28
CA LEU A 182 -0.07 -7.97 -20.84
C LEU A 182 0.56 -9.09 -20.03
N GLN A 183 1.80 -9.44 -20.37
CA GLN A 183 2.63 -10.35 -19.56
C GLN A 183 3.77 -9.57 -18.91
N VAL A 184 3.90 -9.68 -17.60
CA VAL A 184 4.97 -9.03 -16.83
C VAL A 184 5.67 -10.06 -15.95
N THR A 185 7.00 -10.11 -16.03
CA THR A 185 7.78 -10.94 -15.09
C THR A 185 8.00 -10.20 -13.78
N ILE A 186 7.68 -10.86 -12.67
CA ILE A 186 7.86 -10.29 -11.33
C ILE A 186 9.33 -10.48 -10.90
N PRO A 187 10.12 -9.41 -10.73
CA PRO A 187 11.55 -9.54 -10.49
C PRO A 187 11.89 -9.87 -9.03
N ASN A 188 11.10 -9.39 -8.07
CA ASN A 188 11.47 -9.40 -6.66
C ASN A 188 10.40 -10.06 -5.79
N ALA A 189 10.85 -10.70 -4.68
CA ALA A 189 9.95 -11.10 -3.61
C ALA A 189 9.39 -9.86 -2.88
N GLY A 190 8.17 -9.99 -2.32
CA GLY A 190 7.46 -8.89 -1.69
C GLY A 190 6.83 -7.94 -2.71
N ARG A 191 6.59 -6.69 -2.32
CA ARG A 191 5.85 -5.72 -3.11
C ARG A 191 6.58 -5.31 -4.38
N ASN A 192 5.92 -5.48 -5.52
CA ASN A 192 6.32 -4.95 -6.82
C ASN A 192 5.26 -3.95 -7.30
N ILE A 193 5.71 -2.87 -7.92
CA ILE A 193 4.87 -1.83 -8.50
C ILE A 193 4.94 -1.95 -10.02
N ILE A 194 3.81 -2.26 -10.64
CA ILE A 194 3.66 -2.29 -12.10
C ILE A 194 2.93 -1.04 -12.50
N GLU A 195 3.54 -0.24 -13.36
CA GLU A 195 2.99 1.01 -13.87
C GLU A 195 2.78 0.90 -15.37
N LEU A 196 1.59 1.32 -15.83
CA LEU A 196 1.27 1.58 -17.22
C LEU A 196 1.15 3.09 -17.40
N ALA A 197 1.79 3.64 -18.43
CA ALA A 197 1.72 5.06 -18.74
C ALA A 197 1.47 5.27 -20.24
N ILE A 198 0.55 6.18 -20.56
CA ILE A 198 0.26 6.63 -21.93
C ILE A 198 0.69 8.10 -22.10
N PRO A 199 1.07 8.51 -23.31
CA PRO A 199 1.41 9.90 -23.57
C PRO A 199 0.18 10.81 -23.47
N LYS A 200 0.41 12.07 -23.08
CA LYS A 200 -0.61 13.12 -23.07
C LYS A 200 -1.20 13.34 -24.47
N GLU A 201 -2.52 13.62 -24.52
CA GLU A 201 -3.23 14.07 -25.70
C GLU A 201 -3.48 15.58 -25.67
N ASP A 202 -3.43 16.25 -26.82
CA ASP A 202 -3.67 17.68 -26.90
C ASP A 202 -5.13 18.02 -26.52
N GLY A 203 -5.29 18.93 -25.54
CA GLY A 203 -6.60 19.34 -25.03
C GLY A 203 -7.22 18.38 -24.01
N GLU A 204 -6.45 17.45 -23.47
CA GLU A 204 -6.86 16.53 -22.41
C GLU A 204 -7.04 17.25 -21.06
N LEU A 205 -8.08 16.85 -20.34
CA LEU A 205 -8.44 17.43 -19.05
C LEU A 205 -7.36 17.24 -17.99
N THR A 206 -6.79 16.03 -17.87
CA THR A 206 -5.78 15.72 -16.87
C THR A 206 -4.83 14.63 -17.35
N GLU A 207 -3.58 14.69 -16.89
CA GLU A 207 -2.58 13.64 -17.11
C GLU A 207 -2.56 12.61 -15.97
N THR A 208 -3.31 12.85 -14.89
CA THR A 208 -3.27 12.01 -13.69
C THR A 208 -3.76 10.58 -13.97
N ASN A 209 -4.79 10.42 -14.81
CA ASN A 209 -5.35 9.13 -15.20
C ASN A 209 -4.71 8.50 -16.45
N ASN A 210 -3.63 9.14 -16.97
CA ASN A 210 -2.76 8.58 -17.99
C ASN A 210 -1.79 7.53 -17.43
N ARG A 211 -1.88 7.24 -16.14
CA ARG A 211 -1.12 6.22 -15.44
C ARG A 211 -2.05 5.30 -14.68
N ALA A 212 -1.76 4.00 -14.75
CA ALA A 212 -2.42 2.97 -13.95
C ALA A 212 -1.37 2.19 -13.17
N ILE A 213 -1.63 1.92 -11.90
CA ILE A 213 -0.71 1.23 -11.01
C ILE A 213 -1.34 -0.05 -10.51
N ALA A 214 -0.57 -1.13 -10.51
CA ALA A 214 -0.91 -2.38 -9.85
C ALA A 214 0.18 -2.75 -8.85
N LEU A 215 -0.24 -3.11 -7.64
CA LEU A 215 0.64 -3.64 -6.61
C LEU A 215 0.55 -5.16 -6.63
N VAL A 216 1.69 -5.82 -6.84
CA VAL A 216 1.79 -7.28 -6.94
C VAL A 216 2.81 -7.77 -5.93
N ASP A 217 2.40 -8.66 -5.04
CA ASP A 217 3.30 -9.31 -4.10
C ASP A 217 3.97 -10.52 -4.78
N GLY A 218 5.29 -10.42 -4.95
CA GLY A 218 6.12 -11.51 -5.48
C GLY A 218 6.29 -12.61 -4.44
N ILE A 219 5.90 -13.82 -4.80
CA ILE A 219 6.09 -15.02 -3.97
C ILE A 219 7.24 -15.81 -4.57
N ARG A 220 8.28 -16.10 -3.76
CA ARG A 220 9.35 -17.01 -4.18
C ARG A 220 8.87 -18.46 -4.08
N GLU A 221 9.38 -19.29 -4.98
CA GLU A 221 9.37 -20.74 -4.79
C GLU A 221 10.23 -21.09 -3.58
N ASN A 222 10.03 -22.26 -2.98
CA ASN A 222 10.82 -22.69 -1.83
C ASN A 222 12.31 -22.70 -2.19
N LEU A 223 13.12 -22.14 -1.28
CA LEU A 223 14.58 -22.12 -1.40
C LEU A 223 15.14 -23.52 -1.16
N ARG A 224 15.92 -24.04 -2.07
CA ARG A 224 16.49 -25.40 -1.99
C ARG A 224 17.85 -25.38 -1.33
N VAL A 225 17.97 -26.08 -0.21
CA VAL A 225 19.20 -26.17 0.57
C VAL A 225 19.75 -27.60 0.57
N LEU A 226 21.01 -27.75 0.22
CA LEU A 226 21.74 -29.01 0.34
C LEU A 226 22.62 -28.98 1.59
N LEU A 227 22.30 -29.79 2.60
CA LEU A 227 23.10 -29.96 3.81
C LEU A 227 23.88 -31.26 3.72
N VAL A 228 25.21 -31.17 3.75
CA VAL A 228 26.14 -32.31 3.74
C VAL A 228 26.95 -32.34 5.03
N SER A 229 26.65 -33.26 5.92
CA SER A 229 27.39 -33.45 7.17
C SER A 229 28.45 -34.56 7.04
N GLY A 230 29.66 -34.24 7.46
CA GLY A 230 30.81 -35.18 7.41
C GLY A 230 30.67 -36.34 8.38
N GLU A 231 29.95 -36.14 9.51
CA GLU A 231 29.69 -37.19 10.50
C GLU A 231 28.43 -36.83 11.33
N PRO A 232 27.77 -37.83 11.93
CA PRO A 232 26.64 -37.55 12.82
C PRO A 232 27.11 -36.86 14.10
N HIS A 233 26.58 -35.65 14.37
CA HIS A 233 26.83 -34.90 15.60
C HIS A 233 25.66 -34.01 16.00
N ALA A 234 25.76 -33.32 17.13
CA ALA A 234 24.67 -32.50 17.65
C ALA A 234 24.38 -31.27 16.78
N GLY A 235 25.39 -30.68 16.15
CA GLY A 235 25.28 -29.52 15.25
C GLY A 235 24.49 -29.84 13.98
N GLU A 236 24.77 -31.01 13.36
CA GLU A 236 24.01 -31.48 12.19
C GLU A 236 22.51 -31.55 12.47
N ARG A 237 22.10 -32.08 13.61
CA ARG A 237 20.70 -32.14 14.00
C ARG A 237 20.10 -30.76 14.21
N THR A 238 20.91 -29.82 14.69
CA THR A 238 20.49 -28.43 14.89
C THR A 238 20.24 -27.74 13.55
N TRP A 239 21.18 -27.86 12.60
CA TRP A 239 20.98 -27.35 11.24
C TRP A 239 19.76 -27.97 10.57
N ARG A 240 19.67 -29.31 10.57
CA ARG A 240 18.57 -30.03 9.95
C ARG A 240 17.20 -29.61 10.51
N ASN A 241 17.09 -29.55 11.84
CA ASN A 241 15.82 -29.20 12.48
C ASN A 241 15.42 -27.75 12.19
N LEU A 242 16.37 -26.82 12.20
CA LEU A 242 16.12 -25.42 11.88
C LEU A 242 15.63 -25.27 10.43
N LEU A 243 16.37 -25.79 9.47
CA LEU A 243 16.06 -25.66 8.04
C LEU A 243 14.74 -26.38 7.69
N LYS A 244 14.49 -27.55 8.27
CA LYS A 244 13.24 -28.28 8.08
C LYS A 244 12.03 -27.60 8.71
N SER A 245 12.22 -26.77 9.74
CA SER A 245 11.16 -26.00 10.36
C SER A 245 10.82 -24.70 9.62
N ASP A 246 11.63 -24.32 8.66
CA ASP A 246 11.42 -23.14 7.85
C ASP A 246 10.53 -23.46 6.66
N ALA A 247 9.35 -22.85 6.61
CA ALA A 247 8.35 -23.12 5.58
C ALA A 247 8.79 -22.67 4.17
N SER A 248 9.78 -21.77 4.08
CA SER A 248 10.31 -21.28 2.81
C SER A 248 11.48 -22.12 2.28
N VAL A 249 11.92 -23.16 3.04
CA VAL A 249 13.09 -23.99 2.71
C VAL A 249 12.68 -25.41 2.34
N ASP A 250 13.19 -25.89 1.21
CA ASP A 250 13.17 -27.29 0.80
C ASP A 250 14.55 -27.90 1.07
N LEU A 251 14.64 -28.75 2.10
CA LEU A 251 15.90 -29.30 2.59
C LEU A 251 16.19 -30.68 2.01
N VAL A 252 17.30 -30.78 1.30
CA VAL A 252 17.96 -32.06 0.93
C VAL A 252 19.15 -32.27 1.89
N HIS A 253 19.14 -33.36 2.64
CA HIS A 253 20.13 -33.60 3.68
C HIS A 253 20.79 -34.98 3.54
N PHE A 254 22.11 -34.97 3.61
CA PHE A 254 22.93 -36.18 3.64
C PHE A 254 23.96 -36.14 4.80
N THR A 255 24.05 -37.22 5.53
CA THR A 255 25.09 -37.44 6.54
C THR A 255 25.97 -38.63 6.14
N ILE A 256 27.28 -38.44 6.15
CA ILE A 256 28.24 -39.51 5.87
C ILE A 256 28.35 -40.38 7.11
N LEU A 257 27.66 -41.51 7.09
CA LEU A 257 27.59 -42.43 8.24
C LEU A 257 28.80 -43.33 8.36
N ARG A 258 29.49 -43.60 7.22
CA ARG A 258 30.65 -44.51 7.18
C ARG A 258 31.71 -44.00 6.22
N PRO A 259 32.91 -43.66 6.74
CA PRO A 259 34.03 -43.35 5.87
C PRO A 259 34.44 -44.59 5.06
N PRO A 260 34.89 -44.41 3.80
CA PRO A 260 35.36 -45.51 2.95
C PRO A 260 36.50 -46.36 3.55
N GLU A 261 37.26 -45.80 4.47
CA GLU A 261 38.43 -46.38 5.13
C GLU A 261 38.06 -47.50 6.14
N LYS A 262 36.84 -47.58 6.64
CA LYS A 262 36.37 -48.68 7.50
C LYS A 262 35.82 -49.84 6.66
N GLN A 263 36.73 -50.61 6.08
CA GLN A 263 36.40 -51.88 5.42
C GLN A 263 36.27 -52.98 6.48
N ASP A 264 35.05 -53.35 6.83
CA ASP A 264 34.78 -54.51 7.71
C ASP A 264 34.37 -55.76 6.91
N GLY A 265 34.57 -55.77 5.60
CA GLY A 265 34.29 -56.87 4.72
C GLY A 265 32.81 -57.10 4.35
N THR A 266 31.92 -56.25 4.82
CA THR A 266 30.47 -56.36 4.47
C THR A 266 30.21 -55.72 3.10
N PRO A 267 29.65 -56.45 2.12
CA PRO A 267 29.34 -55.92 0.80
C PRO A 267 28.32 -54.73 0.91
N ILE A 268 28.52 -53.68 0.10
CA ILE A 268 27.71 -52.45 0.10
C ILE A 268 26.21 -52.75 -0.13
N ASN A 269 25.86 -53.77 -0.90
CA ASN A 269 24.51 -54.23 -1.18
C ASN A 269 23.78 -54.85 0.03
N GLU A 270 24.52 -55.29 1.04
CA GLU A 270 23.95 -55.86 2.28
C GLU A 270 23.68 -54.79 3.36
N LEU A 271 24.21 -53.59 3.18
CA LEU A 271 24.14 -52.51 4.18
C LEU A 271 22.88 -51.65 4.08
N SER A 272 22.00 -51.86 3.09
CA SER A 272 20.76 -51.07 2.86
C SER A 272 20.97 -49.54 2.92
N LEU A 273 22.23 -49.09 2.67
CA LEU A 273 22.58 -47.68 2.66
C LEU A 273 22.29 -47.09 1.28
N ILE A 274 21.55 -46.01 1.23
CA ILE A 274 21.40 -45.22 0.02
C ILE A 274 22.78 -44.63 -0.30
N ALA A 275 23.32 -45.00 -1.45
CA ALA A 275 24.58 -44.41 -1.91
C ALA A 275 24.39 -42.89 -2.09
N PHE A 276 25.35 -42.09 -1.59
CA PHE A 276 25.32 -40.64 -1.75
C PHE A 276 25.35 -40.30 -3.25
N PRO A 277 24.28 -39.70 -3.85
CA PRO A 277 24.18 -39.52 -5.29
C PRO A 277 24.99 -38.29 -5.74
N THR A 278 26.30 -38.38 -5.60
CA THR A 278 27.24 -37.26 -5.82
C THR A 278 27.13 -36.65 -7.19
N ARG A 279 26.99 -37.48 -8.24
CA ARG A 279 26.83 -37.00 -9.61
C ARG A 279 25.54 -36.22 -9.82
N GLU A 280 24.43 -36.75 -9.31
CA GLU A 280 23.13 -36.09 -9.44
C GLU A 280 23.13 -34.72 -8.75
N LEU A 281 23.68 -34.63 -7.51
CA LEU A 281 23.65 -33.42 -6.70
C LEU A 281 24.66 -32.36 -7.18
N PHE A 282 25.91 -32.76 -7.53
CA PHE A 282 26.98 -31.81 -7.80
C PHE A 282 27.32 -31.63 -9.28
N VAL A 283 26.63 -32.33 -10.19
CA VAL A 283 26.82 -32.18 -11.65
C VAL A 283 25.52 -31.85 -12.33
N GLU A 284 24.46 -32.66 -12.08
CA GLU A 284 23.22 -32.55 -12.83
C GLU A 284 22.28 -31.49 -12.25
N LYS A 285 22.22 -31.35 -10.91
CA LYS A 285 21.25 -30.52 -10.19
C LYS A 285 21.87 -29.44 -9.28
N ILE A 286 23.17 -29.18 -9.38
CA ILE A 286 23.85 -28.22 -8.50
C ILE A 286 23.24 -26.82 -8.62
N SER A 287 22.86 -26.41 -9.82
CA SER A 287 22.23 -25.12 -10.09
C SER A 287 20.77 -24.98 -9.58
N GLU A 288 20.17 -26.09 -9.14
CA GLU A 288 18.82 -26.05 -8.56
C GLU A 288 18.85 -25.71 -7.05
N PHE A 289 20.04 -25.73 -6.42
CA PHE A 289 20.22 -25.37 -5.03
C PHE A 289 20.51 -23.88 -4.89
N ASP A 290 19.90 -23.24 -3.89
CA ASP A 290 20.18 -21.86 -3.51
C ASP A 290 21.30 -21.77 -2.49
N LEU A 291 21.54 -22.84 -1.71
CA LEU A 291 22.58 -22.91 -0.68
C LEU A 291 23.10 -24.32 -0.52
N ILE A 292 24.42 -24.46 -0.48
CA ILE A 292 25.13 -25.69 -0.09
C ILE A 292 25.77 -25.46 1.28
N ILE A 293 25.53 -26.34 2.24
CA ILE A 293 26.12 -26.30 3.58
C ILE A 293 27.02 -27.51 3.77
N PHE A 294 28.31 -27.29 3.99
CA PHE A 294 29.22 -28.32 4.49
C PHE A 294 29.38 -28.18 6.00
N ASP A 295 28.87 -29.16 6.74
CA ASP A 295 28.88 -29.19 8.19
C ASP A 295 29.86 -30.26 8.68
N ARG A 296 30.97 -29.85 9.34
CA ARG A 296 32.08 -30.72 9.78
C ARG A 296 32.55 -31.68 8.68
N TYR A 297 32.65 -31.16 7.47
CA TYR A 297 32.99 -31.95 6.29
C TYR A 297 34.50 -31.92 6.03
N GLN A 298 35.05 -33.07 5.69
CA GLN A 298 36.44 -33.23 5.25
C GLN A 298 36.48 -34.04 3.95
N HIS A 299 37.55 -33.85 3.18
CA HIS A 299 37.80 -34.63 1.97
C HIS A 299 38.21 -36.07 2.33
N ARG A 300 37.36 -37.04 2.01
CA ARG A 300 37.57 -38.49 2.29
C ARG A 300 37.17 -39.33 1.08
N ASP A 301 37.57 -38.98 -0.11
CA ASP A 301 37.26 -39.71 -1.36
C ASP A 301 35.76 -40.05 -1.60
N VAL A 302 34.88 -39.44 -0.80
CA VAL A 302 33.42 -39.57 -0.99
C VAL A 302 32.98 -38.68 -2.13
N LEU A 303 33.56 -37.49 -2.23
CA LEU A 303 33.32 -36.54 -3.29
C LEU A 303 34.59 -36.47 -4.18
N PRO A 304 34.50 -36.83 -5.47
CA PRO A 304 35.62 -36.68 -6.41
C PRO A 304 36.14 -35.26 -6.44
N ILE A 305 37.46 -35.10 -6.61
CA ILE A 305 38.14 -33.80 -6.51
C ILE A 305 37.57 -32.76 -7.51
N LEU A 306 37.16 -33.21 -8.69
CA LEU A 306 36.58 -32.40 -9.73
C LEU A 306 35.24 -31.71 -9.29
N TYR A 307 34.53 -32.29 -8.34
CA TYR A 307 33.25 -31.72 -7.90
C TYR A 307 33.42 -30.46 -7.06
N TYR A 308 34.60 -30.30 -6.44
CA TYR A 308 34.93 -29.06 -5.74
C TYR A 308 35.17 -27.89 -6.72
N ASP A 309 35.66 -28.17 -7.94
CA ASP A 309 35.71 -27.17 -9.01
C ASP A 309 34.27 -26.73 -9.40
N TYR A 310 33.35 -27.68 -9.57
CA TYR A 310 31.95 -27.37 -9.91
C TYR A 310 31.25 -26.58 -8.81
N ILE A 311 31.56 -26.82 -7.54
CA ILE A 311 31.02 -26.05 -6.42
C ILE A 311 31.62 -24.63 -6.42
N SER A 312 32.92 -24.47 -6.72
CA SER A 312 33.52 -23.14 -6.87
C SER A 312 32.88 -22.36 -8.02
N GLU A 313 32.70 -22.99 -9.17
CA GLU A 313 32.01 -22.39 -10.31
C GLU A 313 30.53 -22.06 -9.99
N TYR A 314 29.84 -22.93 -9.28
CA TYR A 314 28.46 -22.67 -8.80
C TYR A 314 28.41 -21.41 -7.93
N VAL A 315 29.37 -21.21 -7.03
CA VAL A 315 29.47 -20.00 -6.20
C VAL A 315 29.73 -18.78 -7.06
N GLU A 316 30.73 -18.83 -7.96
CA GLU A 316 31.05 -17.71 -8.85
C GLU A 316 29.84 -17.27 -9.71
N ASN A 317 29.02 -18.22 -10.15
CA ASN A 317 27.82 -18.00 -10.95
C ASN A 317 26.57 -17.65 -10.12
N GLY A 318 26.71 -17.37 -8.84
CA GLY A 318 25.64 -16.84 -8.02
C GLY A 318 25.06 -17.75 -6.95
N GLY A 319 25.55 -18.98 -6.80
CA GLY A 319 25.17 -19.90 -5.74
C GLY A 319 25.74 -19.49 -4.38
N ALA A 320 25.26 -20.12 -3.32
CA ALA A 320 25.77 -19.84 -1.98
C ALA A 320 26.40 -21.07 -1.30
N LEU A 321 27.44 -20.80 -0.53
CA LEU A 321 28.16 -21.83 0.21
C LEU A 321 28.30 -21.43 1.68
N LEU A 322 28.03 -22.36 2.59
CA LEU A 322 28.28 -22.22 4.02
C LEU A 322 29.21 -23.34 4.50
N ILE A 323 30.31 -22.98 5.11
CA ILE A 323 31.20 -23.90 5.83
C ILE A 323 30.92 -23.76 7.33
N ALA A 324 30.29 -24.76 7.92
CA ALA A 324 30.20 -24.90 9.37
C ALA A 324 31.39 -25.75 9.84
N ALA A 325 32.49 -25.07 10.19
CA ALA A 325 33.76 -25.68 10.44
C ALA A 325 33.83 -26.39 11.81
N GLY A 326 34.35 -27.62 11.81
CA GLY A 326 34.77 -28.34 12.99
C GLY A 326 36.29 -28.57 12.96
N PRO A 327 36.84 -29.41 13.88
CA PRO A 327 38.26 -29.76 13.92
C PRO A 327 38.79 -30.28 12.58
N GLU A 328 37.93 -30.88 11.78
CA GLU A 328 38.24 -31.44 10.47
C GLU A 328 38.72 -30.37 9.49
N TYR A 329 38.27 -29.12 9.64
CA TYR A 329 38.71 -28.00 8.79
C TYR A 329 40.19 -27.64 9.04
N ALA A 330 40.69 -27.85 10.27
CA ALA A 330 42.10 -27.66 10.63
C ALA A 330 42.98 -28.90 10.35
N GLY A 331 42.39 -30.02 9.95
CA GLY A 331 43.12 -31.28 9.71
C GLY A 331 43.78 -31.38 8.33
N GLU A 332 44.56 -32.43 8.11
CA GLU A 332 45.27 -32.67 6.85
C GLU A 332 44.31 -32.91 5.67
N SER A 333 43.16 -33.53 5.94
CA SER A 333 42.11 -33.81 4.95
C SER A 333 41.07 -32.66 4.82
N THR A 334 41.48 -31.44 5.10
CA THR A 334 40.59 -30.27 4.99
C THR A 334 40.12 -30.04 3.54
N ILE A 335 38.89 -29.61 3.38
CA ILE A 335 38.36 -29.16 2.07
C ILE A 335 39.09 -27.93 1.54
N ALA A 336 39.80 -27.18 2.38
CA ALA A 336 40.63 -26.06 1.98
C ALA A 336 41.86 -26.50 1.12
N ASN A 337 42.24 -27.78 1.16
CA ASN A 337 43.27 -28.34 0.30
C ASN A 337 42.74 -28.90 -1.04
N THR A 338 41.48 -28.57 -1.39
CA THR A 338 40.85 -28.95 -2.65
C THR A 338 40.66 -27.72 -3.54
N PRO A 339 40.25 -27.88 -4.81
CA PRO A 339 39.96 -26.73 -5.67
C PRO A 339 38.89 -25.76 -5.10
N LEU A 340 38.10 -26.18 -4.10
CA LEU A 340 37.17 -25.31 -3.40
C LEU A 340 37.83 -24.10 -2.73
N MET A 341 39.16 -24.17 -2.46
CA MET A 341 39.94 -23.06 -1.91
C MET A 341 39.74 -21.73 -2.65
N ALA A 342 39.45 -21.77 -3.95
CA ALA A 342 39.21 -20.57 -4.75
C ALA A 342 37.96 -19.79 -4.29
N ALA A 343 36.96 -20.49 -3.76
CA ALA A 343 35.74 -19.90 -3.25
C ALA A 343 35.81 -19.59 -1.73
N LEU A 344 36.77 -20.13 -0.99
CA LEU A 344 36.83 -19.95 0.46
C LEU A 344 37.45 -18.60 0.85
N PRO A 345 36.82 -17.84 1.78
CA PRO A 345 37.34 -16.54 2.21
C PRO A 345 38.47 -16.62 3.25
N ALA A 346 38.87 -17.81 3.72
CA ALA A 346 39.98 -17.96 4.63
C ALA A 346 40.54 -19.40 4.65
N MET A 347 41.83 -19.52 4.89
CA MET A 347 42.53 -20.80 4.99
C MET A 347 42.76 -21.19 6.45
N PRO A 348 42.71 -22.48 6.82
CA PRO A 348 42.97 -22.92 8.18
C PRO A 348 44.46 -22.82 8.53
N THR A 349 44.75 -22.39 9.77
CA THR A 349 46.15 -22.42 10.31
C THR A 349 46.59 -23.81 10.79
N GLY A 350 45.71 -24.79 10.74
CA GLY A 350 45.93 -26.10 11.36
C GLY A 350 45.69 -26.12 12.88
N GLN A 351 45.28 -25.02 13.48
CA GLN A 351 45.07 -24.91 14.93
C GLN A 351 43.57 -25.01 15.29
N VAL A 352 43.27 -25.83 16.29
CA VAL A 352 42.00 -25.88 16.99
C VAL A 352 42.19 -25.25 18.36
N ILE A 353 41.48 -24.17 18.62
CA ILE A 353 41.57 -23.40 19.87
C ILE A 353 40.46 -23.88 20.81
N ASP A 354 40.80 -24.81 21.71
CA ASP A 354 39.90 -25.35 22.73
C ASP A 354 39.97 -24.45 23.99
N LYS A 355 39.15 -23.39 24.01
CA LYS A 355 39.08 -22.40 25.09
C LYS A 355 37.67 -21.89 25.23
N ALA A 356 37.20 -21.75 26.48
CA ALA A 356 35.87 -21.16 26.74
C ALA A 356 35.86 -19.66 26.39
N PHE A 357 34.85 -19.21 25.62
CA PHE A 357 34.67 -17.82 25.25
C PHE A 357 33.20 -17.46 25.10
N TYR A 358 32.90 -16.20 25.19
CA TYR A 358 31.61 -15.64 24.77
C TYR A 358 31.73 -15.17 23.32
N PRO A 359 30.91 -15.70 22.39
CA PRO A 359 30.82 -15.11 21.05
C PRO A 359 30.47 -13.64 21.14
N ARG A 360 31.14 -12.77 20.37
CA ARG A 360 30.94 -11.31 20.39
C ARG A 360 30.77 -10.77 18.98
N LEU A 361 29.96 -9.72 18.85
CA LEU A 361 29.83 -9.00 17.58
C LEU A 361 31.02 -8.05 17.40
N THR A 362 31.47 -7.91 16.15
CA THR A 362 32.37 -6.81 15.76
C THR A 362 31.53 -5.53 15.57
N ASP A 363 32.20 -4.38 15.40
CA ASP A 363 31.53 -3.12 15.05
C ASP A 363 30.76 -3.26 13.71
N LEU A 364 31.33 -3.99 12.77
CA LEU A 364 30.68 -4.36 11.52
C LEU A 364 29.45 -5.26 11.78
N GLY A 365 29.61 -6.28 12.62
CA GLY A 365 28.52 -7.20 12.98
C GLY A 365 27.37 -6.55 13.72
N GLN A 366 27.60 -5.43 14.42
CA GLN A 366 26.49 -4.66 15.00
C GLN A 366 25.59 -4.02 13.94
N ARG A 367 26.10 -3.75 12.74
CA ARG A 367 25.37 -3.14 11.62
C ARG A 367 24.90 -4.14 10.58
N HIS A 368 25.62 -5.28 10.45
CA HIS A 368 25.32 -6.27 9.43
C HIS A 368 23.95 -6.95 9.64
N PRO A 369 23.10 -7.09 8.62
CA PRO A 369 21.74 -7.63 8.75
C PRO A 369 21.65 -9.00 9.39
N VAL A 370 22.65 -9.86 9.19
CA VAL A 370 22.71 -11.21 9.78
C VAL A 370 22.80 -11.16 11.30
N THR A 371 23.58 -10.21 11.85
CA THR A 371 23.99 -10.22 13.26
C THR A 371 23.45 -9.02 14.07
N ARG A 372 22.98 -7.95 13.42
CA ARG A 372 22.46 -6.78 14.14
C ARG A 372 21.24 -7.14 14.99
N GLY A 373 21.19 -6.56 16.19
CA GLY A 373 20.02 -6.70 17.08
C GLY A 373 19.70 -8.16 17.44
N LEU A 374 20.69 -9.04 17.48
CA LEU A 374 20.51 -10.39 18.03
C LEU A 374 20.16 -10.30 19.52
N ASP A 375 19.20 -11.11 19.95
CA ASP A 375 18.73 -11.11 21.33
C ASP A 375 19.89 -11.32 22.31
N GLY A 376 20.04 -10.43 23.29
CA GLY A 376 21.13 -10.49 24.26
C GLY A 376 22.46 -9.88 23.85
N SER A 377 22.57 -9.31 22.62
CA SER A 377 23.81 -8.69 22.12
C SER A 377 24.14 -7.33 22.76
N GLY A 378 23.17 -6.68 23.41
CA GLY A 378 23.31 -5.31 23.94
C GLY A 378 24.10 -5.19 25.26
N SER A 379 24.74 -6.24 25.74
CA SER A 379 25.59 -6.24 26.96
C SER A 379 26.99 -6.75 26.64
N GLU A 380 27.97 -6.40 27.49
CA GLU A 380 29.33 -6.88 27.36
C GLU A 380 29.78 -7.56 28.67
N PRO A 381 30.04 -8.89 28.68
CA PRO A 381 29.83 -9.81 27.55
C PRO A 381 28.33 -9.95 27.19
N PRO A 382 28.02 -10.39 25.96
CA PRO A 382 26.66 -10.70 25.55
C PRO A 382 25.99 -11.72 26.50
N ARG A 383 24.66 -11.66 26.64
CA ARG A 383 23.89 -12.59 27.49
C ARG A 383 23.72 -13.93 26.80
N TRP A 384 24.82 -14.51 26.33
CA TRP A 384 24.87 -15.77 25.58
C TRP A 384 25.68 -16.79 26.35
N GLY A 385 25.34 -18.06 26.22
CA GLY A 385 26.12 -19.17 26.70
C GLY A 385 27.48 -19.26 25.96
N ARG A 386 28.50 -19.70 26.69
CA ARG A 386 29.85 -19.84 26.12
C ARG A 386 29.95 -20.98 25.10
N TRP A 387 30.87 -20.80 24.15
CA TRP A 387 31.38 -21.87 23.32
C TRP A 387 32.82 -22.21 23.77
N PHE A 388 33.32 -23.34 23.34
CA PHE A 388 34.59 -23.88 23.86
C PHE A 388 35.60 -24.21 22.77
N ARG A 389 35.25 -23.94 21.51
CA ARG A 389 36.09 -24.26 20.36
C ARG A 389 35.96 -23.21 19.28
N THR A 390 37.13 -22.78 18.75
CA THR A 390 37.23 -21.94 17.56
C THR A 390 38.29 -22.53 16.65
N ILE A 391 38.04 -22.55 15.34
CA ILE A 391 39.02 -22.98 14.34
C ILE A 391 39.83 -21.76 13.93
N GLY A 392 41.16 -21.88 14.04
CA GLY A 392 42.10 -20.84 13.64
C GLY A 392 42.17 -20.72 12.12
N ILE A 393 42.14 -19.50 11.63
CA ILE A 393 42.29 -19.17 10.21
C ILE A 393 43.34 -18.10 9.99
N GLU A 394 43.88 -18.04 8.76
CA GLU A 394 44.78 -17.00 8.31
C GLU A 394 44.28 -16.30 7.07
N ASN A 395 44.76 -15.08 6.85
CA ASN A 395 44.43 -14.24 5.69
C ASN A 395 42.94 -14.17 5.39
N PRO A 396 42.09 -13.78 6.37
CA PRO A 396 40.65 -13.69 6.13
C PRO A 396 40.36 -12.61 5.09
N GLU A 397 39.61 -12.99 4.04
CA GLU A 397 38.98 -12.11 3.09
C GLU A 397 37.50 -11.92 3.50
N GLY A 398 36.90 -10.81 3.10
CA GLY A 398 35.50 -10.53 3.44
C GLY A 398 35.30 -9.93 4.84
N GLU A 399 34.09 -10.05 5.36
CA GLU A 399 33.59 -9.32 6.53
C GLU A 399 33.56 -10.23 7.78
N VAL A 400 34.36 -9.93 8.78
CA VAL A 400 34.29 -10.61 10.08
C VAL A 400 33.19 -9.95 10.90
N VAL A 401 32.04 -10.62 11.06
CA VAL A 401 30.88 -10.10 11.80
C VAL A 401 30.81 -10.58 13.25
N MET A 402 31.46 -11.71 13.58
CA MET A 402 31.58 -12.21 14.95
C MET A 402 33.02 -12.67 15.26
N LYS A 403 33.38 -12.54 16.53
CA LYS A 403 34.65 -12.99 17.10
C LYS A 403 34.47 -14.08 18.15
N GLY A 404 35.41 -14.99 18.20
CA GLY A 404 35.50 -16.11 19.13
C GLY A 404 36.62 -15.99 20.16
N ALA A 405 37.26 -17.12 20.49
CA ALA A 405 38.37 -17.18 21.41
C ALA A 405 39.55 -16.32 20.91
N ASP A 406 40.23 -15.63 21.83
CA ASP A 406 41.43 -14.81 21.56
C ASP A 406 41.24 -13.82 20.40
N ASP A 407 40.00 -13.25 20.27
CA ASP A 407 39.59 -12.34 19.20
C ASP A 407 39.69 -12.90 17.77
N GLN A 408 39.84 -14.21 17.63
CA GLN A 408 39.85 -14.86 16.32
C GLN A 408 38.46 -14.70 15.63
N PRO A 409 38.43 -14.63 14.30
CA PRO A 409 37.18 -14.67 13.57
C PRO A 409 36.31 -15.88 13.95
N LEU A 410 35.01 -15.67 14.14
CA LEU A 410 34.05 -16.74 14.43
C LEU A 410 33.03 -16.91 13.32
N LEU A 411 32.54 -15.81 12.78
CA LEU A 411 31.65 -15.77 11.61
C LEU A 411 32.23 -14.79 10.61
N LEU A 412 32.51 -15.30 9.42
CA LEU A 412 33.07 -14.58 8.29
C LEU A 412 32.09 -14.68 7.12
N LEU A 413 31.82 -13.57 6.48
CA LEU A 413 30.89 -13.46 5.34
C LEU A 413 31.65 -12.82 4.17
N ASP A 414 31.45 -13.35 2.96
CA ASP A 414 32.10 -12.83 1.76
C ASP A 414 31.23 -12.95 0.53
N ARG A 415 31.55 -12.17 -0.49
CA ARG A 415 30.94 -12.20 -1.83
C ARG A 415 31.99 -12.65 -2.83
N LYS A 416 31.78 -13.78 -3.50
CA LYS A 416 32.67 -14.35 -4.53
C LYS A 416 31.93 -14.40 -5.86
N GLY A 417 32.39 -13.62 -6.85
CA GLY A 417 31.68 -13.45 -8.11
C GLY A 417 30.26 -12.91 -7.87
N GLU A 418 29.28 -13.60 -8.38
CA GLU A 418 27.86 -13.31 -8.16
C GLU A 418 27.30 -14.01 -6.89
N GLY A 419 28.08 -14.88 -6.24
CA GLY A 419 27.66 -15.72 -5.12
C GLY A 419 28.04 -15.18 -3.75
N ARG A 420 27.68 -15.95 -2.72
CA ARG A 420 27.94 -15.62 -1.32
C ARG A 420 28.55 -16.80 -0.58
N VAL A 421 29.52 -16.53 0.28
CA VAL A 421 30.15 -17.54 1.10
C VAL A 421 30.10 -17.12 2.56
N GLY A 422 29.72 -18.06 3.42
CA GLY A 422 29.80 -17.91 4.87
C GLY A 422 30.71 -18.95 5.48
N MET A 423 31.47 -18.55 6.49
CA MET A 423 32.27 -19.48 7.31
C MET A 423 31.93 -19.27 8.78
N LEU A 424 31.32 -20.28 9.40
CA LEU A 424 31.13 -20.37 10.84
C LEU A 424 32.25 -21.25 11.41
N LEU A 425 33.20 -20.63 12.10
CA LEU A 425 34.46 -21.25 12.54
C LEU A 425 34.36 -21.95 13.89
N SER A 426 33.22 -22.57 14.14
CA SER A 426 32.92 -23.40 15.30
C SER A 426 31.75 -24.33 15.02
N ASP A 427 31.86 -25.55 15.47
CA ASP A 427 30.79 -26.56 15.43
C ASP A 427 29.86 -26.52 16.67
N GLN A 428 30.00 -25.51 17.56
CA GLN A 428 29.37 -25.53 18.88
C GLN A 428 28.06 -24.70 19.01
N GLY A 429 27.54 -24.18 17.95
CA GLY A 429 26.27 -23.44 17.98
C GLY A 429 25.08 -24.24 18.52
N TRP A 430 25.14 -25.57 18.49
CA TRP A 430 24.14 -26.46 19.10
C TRP A 430 24.01 -26.30 20.62
N LEU A 431 25.08 -25.81 21.33
CA LEU A 431 25.03 -25.48 22.75
C LEU A 431 23.92 -24.44 23.04
N TRP A 432 23.84 -23.43 22.19
CA TRP A 432 22.79 -22.41 22.30
C TRP A 432 21.41 -23.02 22.06
N ALA A 433 21.27 -23.90 21.09
CA ALA A 433 20.01 -24.59 20.81
C ALA A 433 19.53 -25.47 21.98
N ARG A 434 20.48 -25.98 22.79
CA ARG A 434 20.23 -26.77 23.99
C ARG A 434 20.01 -25.95 25.27
N GLY A 435 20.14 -24.62 25.18
CA GLY A 435 20.00 -23.73 26.34
C GLY A 435 21.18 -23.77 27.30
N TYR A 436 22.35 -24.22 26.86
CA TYR A 436 23.55 -24.28 27.71
C TYR A 436 23.94 -22.87 28.18
N GLU A 437 24.15 -22.69 29.50
CA GLU A 437 24.42 -21.41 30.18
C GLU A 437 23.40 -20.29 29.79
N GLY A 438 22.14 -20.65 29.58
CA GLY A 438 21.09 -19.74 29.17
C GLY A 438 20.86 -19.70 27.66
N GLY A 439 21.67 -20.42 26.87
CA GLY A 439 21.53 -20.49 25.41
C GLY A 439 22.04 -19.25 24.71
N GLY A 440 21.47 -18.94 23.56
CA GLY A 440 21.80 -17.78 22.72
C GLY A 440 20.87 -17.68 21.52
N PRO A 441 21.02 -16.65 20.68
CA PRO A 441 20.11 -16.36 19.56
C PRO A 441 20.32 -17.28 18.34
N HIS A 442 20.45 -18.58 18.59
CA HIS A 442 20.80 -19.56 17.57
C HIS A 442 19.82 -19.57 16.39
N VAL A 443 18.50 -19.55 16.67
CA VAL A 443 17.48 -19.55 15.61
C VAL A 443 17.56 -18.28 14.77
N GLN A 444 17.70 -17.12 15.42
CA GLN A 444 17.82 -15.83 14.72
C GLN A 444 19.08 -15.78 13.85
N LEU A 445 20.22 -16.13 14.43
CA LEU A 445 21.51 -16.09 13.73
C LEU A 445 21.54 -17.04 12.54
N TYR A 446 21.19 -18.31 12.75
CA TYR A 446 21.34 -19.35 11.73
C TYR A 446 20.32 -19.17 10.59
N ARG A 447 19.08 -18.75 10.93
CA ARG A 447 18.08 -18.44 9.92
C ARG A 447 18.51 -17.23 9.08
N ARG A 448 18.92 -16.13 9.72
CA ARG A 448 19.39 -14.94 9.00
C ARG A 448 20.63 -15.24 8.16
N LEU A 449 21.55 -16.05 8.66
CA LEU A 449 22.74 -16.47 7.91
C LEU A 449 22.37 -17.26 6.66
N ALA A 450 21.50 -18.27 6.79
CA ALA A 450 21.05 -19.06 5.65
C ALA A 450 20.28 -18.19 4.62
N HIS A 451 19.35 -17.35 5.08
CA HIS A 451 18.58 -16.47 4.20
C HIS A 451 19.42 -15.36 3.54
N TRP A 452 20.41 -14.80 4.27
CA TRP A 452 21.36 -13.87 3.66
C TRP A 452 22.17 -14.55 2.55
N LEU A 453 22.67 -15.74 2.78
CA LEU A 453 23.39 -16.52 1.76
C LEU A 453 22.51 -16.77 0.54
N MET A 454 21.23 -17.07 0.72
CA MET A 454 20.24 -17.26 -0.36
C MET A 454 19.71 -15.94 -0.96
N LYS A 455 20.36 -14.83 -0.70
CA LYS A 455 20.05 -13.49 -1.26
C LYS A 455 18.64 -12.99 -0.96
N GLU A 456 18.18 -13.20 0.28
CA GLU A 456 16.91 -12.59 0.71
C GLU A 456 17.02 -11.06 0.74
N PRO A 457 16.14 -10.33 0.02
CA PRO A 457 16.28 -8.87 -0.13
C PRO A 457 16.22 -8.09 1.17
N GLU A 458 15.56 -8.63 2.21
CA GLU A 458 15.46 -7.97 3.51
C GLU A 458 16.77 -7.97 4.29
N LEU A 459 17.68 -8.85 3.94
CA LEU A 459 18.99 -9.03 4.56
C LEU A 459 20.14 -8.42 3.72
N GLU A 460 19.83 -7.64 2.67
CA GLU A 460 20.87 -6.89 1.94
C GLU A 460 21.48 -5.81 2.85
N GLU A 461 22.80 -5.63 2.77
CA GLU A 461 23.54 -4.64 3.54
C GLU A 461 23.17 -3.22 3.12
N GLU A 462 23.01 -3.02 1.81
CA GLU A 462 22.67 -1.74 1.21
C GLU A 462 21.27 -1.81 0.60
N ARG A 463 20.28 -1.22 1.28
CA ARG A 463 18.89 -1.27 0.84
C ARG A 463 18.18 0.05 1.12
N LEU A 464 17.38 0.48 0.17
CA LEU A 464 16.46 1.60 0.29
C LEU A 464 15.04 1.09 0.09
N THR A 465 14.13 1.40 1.01
CA THR A 465 12.69 1.13 0.86
C THR A 465 11.91 2.39 1.20
N ALA A 466 10.76 2.53 0.55
CA ALA A 466 9.83 3.61 0.81
C ALA A 466 8.40 3.07 0.81
N ASP A 467 7.60 3.54 1.76
CA ASP A 467 6.20 3.14 1.91
C ASP A 467 5.33 4.38 2.18
N GLY A 468 4.16 4.43 1.52
CA GLY A 468 3.14 5.46 1.78
C GLY A 468 2.15 4.99 2.84
N ARG A 469 1.98 5.78 3.91
CA ARG A 469 0.96 5.55 4.94
C ARG A 469 0.08 6.80 5.08
N GLY A 470 -1.13 6.73 4.56
CA GLY A 470 -1.98 7.91 4.44
C GLY A 470 -1.31 8.95 3.54
N MET A 471 -1.06 10.15 4.06
CA MET A 471 -0.33 11.24 3.37
C MET A 471 1.10 11.41 3.91
N VAL A 472 1.69 10.36 4.48
CA VAL A 472 3.09 10.35 4.94
C VAL A 472 3.88 9.35 4.12
N LEU A 473 5.01 9.77 3.59
CA LEU A 473 6.00 8.92 2.95
C LEU A 473 7.06 8.54 3.99
N GLU A 474 7.16 7.26 4.31
CA GLU A 474 8.18 6.69 5.20
C GLU A 474 9.32 6.13 4.36
N ILE A 475 10.55 6.46 4.71
CA ILE A 475 11.77 6.04 4.03
C ILE A 475 12.63 5.26 5.01
N ARG A 476 13.10 4.08 4.62
CA ARG A 476 14.02 3.26 5.39
C ARG A 476 15.27 2.95 4.57
N ARG A 477 16.43 3.33 5.09
CA ARG A 477 17.76 3.08 4.53
C ARG A 477 18.51 2.10 5.42
N GLN A 478 18.93 0.97 4.86
CA GLN A 478 19.89 0.05 5.47
C GLN A 478 21.25 0.28 4.83
N THR A 479 22.31 0.45 5.63
CA THR A 479 23.68 0.67 5.12
C THR A 479 24.71 0.25 6.15
N MET A 480 25.85 -0.19 5.66
CA MET A 480 27.03 -0.46 6.50
C MET A 480 27.77 0.83 6.85
N SER A 481 27.48 1.95 6.20
CA SER A 481 28.05 3.26 6.49
C SER A 481 27.46 3.87 7.75
N ASP A 482 28.25 4.73 8.44
CA ASP A 482 27.75 5.54 9.57
C ASP A 482 26.99 6.79 9.09
N ASP A 483 27.18 7.20 7.84
CA ASP A 483 26.45 8.32 7.21
C ASP A 483 25.51 7.76 6.12
N PRO A 484 24.20 7.87 6.33
CA PRO A 484 23.21 7.41 5.33
C PRO A 484 23.04 8.39 4.16
N GLY A 485 23.63 9.61 4.24
CA GLY A 485 23.33 10.71 3.33
C GLY A 485 21.90 11.22 3.44
N THR A 486 21.47 11.97 2.42
CA THR A 486 20.12 12.55 2.32
C THR A 486 19.34 11.82 1.23
N ALA A 487 18.09 11.47 1.53
CA ALA A 487 17.19 10.91 0.51
C ALA A 487 16.56 12.04 -0.33
N GLN A 488 16.56 11.86 -1.65
CA GLN A 488 15.90 12.74 -2.60
C GLN A 488 14.57 12.11 -3.00
N VAL A 489 13.49 12.85 -2.80
CA VAL A 489 12.13 12.39 -3.12
C VAL A 489 11.59 13.19 -4.28
N ILE A 490 11.27 12.53 -5.38
CA ILE A 490 10.60 13.11 -6.53
C ILE A 490 9.11 12.85 -6.39
N THR A 491 8.33 13.92 -6.34
CA THR A 491 6.87 13.85 -6.21
C THR A 491 6.21 13.49 -7.55
N PRO A 492 4.93 13.06 -7.57
CA PRO A 492 4.18 12.86 -8.81
C PRO A 492 4.12 14.10 -9.71
N SER A 493 4.15 15.31 -9.12
CA SER A 493 4.20 16.59 -9.83
C SER A 493 5.61 16.99 -10.32
N GLY A 494 6.64 16.15 -10.11
CA GLY A 494 8.02 16.39 -10.55
C GLY A 494 8.84 17.28 -9.61
N ARG A 495 8.32 17.68 -8.46
CA ARG A 495 9.09 18.46 -7.46
C ARG A 495 10.04 17.53 -6.70
N THR A 496 11.21 18.05 -6.33
CA THR A 496 12.18 17.31 -5.52
C THR A 496 12.18 17.83 -4.09
N LEU A 497 12.08 16.90 -3.13
CA LEU A 497 12.16 17.14 -1.70
C LEU A 497 13.38 16.42 -1.13
N ALA A 498 14.14 17.07 -0.26
CA ALA A 498 15.25 16.45 0.45
C ALA A 498 14.79 15.99 1.84
N VAL A 499 14.95 14.71 2.15
CA VAL A 499 14.56 14.13 3.43
C VAL A 499 15.80 13.67 4.19
N LYS A 500 15.97 14.20 5.39
CA LYS A 500 17.05 13.77 6.30
C LYS A 500 16.72 12.40 6.87
N LEU A 501 17.72 11.52 6.88
CA LEU A 501 17.62 10.19 7.45
C LEU A 501 18.23 10.20 8.86
N GLU A 502 17.48 9.75 9.85
CA GLU A 502 17.88 9.70 11.25
C GLU A 502 18.13 8.27 11.70
N LYS A 503 19.19 8.07 12.51
CA LYS A 503 19.56 6.75 13.00
C LYS A 503 18.48 6.19 13.93
N SER A 504 17.93 5.04 13.59
CA SER A 504 16.96 4.29 14.40
C SER A 504 17.64 3.15 15.13
N GLU A 505 18.42 2.35 14.43
CA GLU A 505 19.18 1.21 14.93
C GLU A 505 20.56 1.19 14.27
N PRO A 506 21.53 0.43 14.76
CA PRO A 506 22.81 0.26 14.06
C PRO A 506 22.57 -0.21 12.62
N GLY A 507 23.08 0.54 11.64
CA GLY A 507 22.91 0.23 10.22
C GLY A 507 21.51 0.47 9.64
N VAL A 508 20.58 1.10 10.40
CA VAL A 508 19.23 1.43 9.93
C VAL A 508 18.91 2.89 10.20
N PHE A 509 18.47 3.57 9.17
CA PHE A 509 18.10 4.98 9.22
C PHE A 509 16.66 5.15 8.69
N LEU A 510 15.90 6.01 9.33
CA LEU A 510 14.52 6.31 8.99
C LEU A 510 14.37 7.79 8.64
N GLY A 511 13.52 8.08 7.69
CA GLY A 511 13.07 9.40 7.36
C GLY A 511 11.58 9.40 7.09
N SER A 512 10.89 10.49 7.36
CA SER A 512 9.48 10.67 7.03
C SER A 512 9.22 12.07 6.53
N VAL A 513 8.28 12.21 5.61
CA VAL A 513 7.83 13.49 5.08
C VAL A 513 6.33 13.45 4.81
N GLU A 514 5.63 14.48 5.27
CA GLU A 514 4.24 14.70 4.89
C GLU A 514 4.18 15.21 3.45
N VAL A 515 3.29 14.63 2.66
CA VAL A 515 3.12 14.94 1.24
C VAL A 515 1.67 15.28 0.93
N SER A 516 1.47 16.14 -0.08
CA SER A 516 0.15 16.59 -0.49
C SER A 516 -0.38 15.89 -1.72
N ASP A 517 0.52 15.40 -2.57
CA ASP A 517 0.18 14.84 -3.88
C ASP A 517 -0.10 13.34 -3.74
N ILE A 518 -1.21 12.87 -4.30
CA ILE A 518 -1.50 11.45 -4.41
C ILE A 518 -0.80 10.90 -5.66
N GLY A 519 -0.17 9.74 -5.56
CA GLY A 519 0.47 9.07 -6.69
C GLY A 519 1.79 8.42 -6.36
N LEU A 520 2.60 8.18 -7.40
CA LEU A 520 3.87 7.47 -7.32
C LEU A 520 5.00 8.46 -7.00
N TYR A 521 5.71 8.16 -5.92
CA TYR A 521 6.92 8.87 -5.47
C TYR A 521 8.15 8.03 -5.78
N GLN A 522 9.18 8.67 -6.29
CA GLN A 522 10.48 8.04 -6.46
C GLN A 522 11.45 8.58 -5.40
N VAL A 523 12.05 7.67 -4.65
CA VAL A 523 13.03 7.99 -3.60
C VAL A 523 14.39 7.53 -4.06
N GLY A 524 15.37 8.41 -4.06
CA GLY A 524 16.77 8.13 -4.40
C GLY A 524 17.69 8.39 -3.20
N ASN A 525 18.68 7.52 -2.99
CA ASN A 525 19.76 7.74 -2.03
C ASN A 525 21.04 7.09 -2.54
N GLY A 526 22.02 7.88 -2.93
CA GLY A 526 23.21 7.37 -3.65
C GLY A 526 22.80 6.70 -4.97
N ASN A 527 23.22 5.45 -5.15
CA ASN A 527 22.90 4.63 -6.32
C ASN A 527 21.59 3.83 -6.16
N LEU A 528 20.94 3.92 -5.00
CA LEU A 528 19.72 3.18 -4.72
C LEU A 528 18.50 4.02 -5.04
N SER A 529 17.48 3.34 -5.56
CA SER A 529 16.16 3.92 -5.80
C SER A 529 15.07 3.03 -5.22
N ALA A 530 14.00 3.65 -4.75
CA ALA A 530 12.79 2.97 -4.30
C ALA A 530 11.56 3.73 -4.78
N LEU A 531 10.47 3.03 -5.01
CA LEU A 531 9.19 3.62 -5.35
C LEU A 531 8.21 3.42 -4.22
N ALA A 532 7.37 4.40 -3.99
CA ALA A 532 6.25 4.31 -3.07
C ALA A 532 5.01 4.97 -3.67
N HIS A 533 3.87 4.36 -3.49
CA HIS A 533 2.59 4.98 -3.81
C HIS A 533 1.98 5.57 -2.54
N VAL A 534 1.59 6.85 -2.60
CA VAL A 534 0.92 7.55 -1.52
C VAL A 534 -0.53 7.82 -1.91
N GLY A 535 -1.45 7.54 -1.02
CA GLY A 535 -2.89 7.63 -1.24
C GLY A 535 -3.50 6.35 -1.83
N PRO A 536 -4.79 6.36 -2.15
CA PRO A 536 -5.46 5.21 -2.76
C PRO A 536 -4.91 4.93 -4.16
N VAL A 537 -4.63 3.65 -4.43
CA VAL A 537 -4.22 3.20 -5.77
C VAL A 537 -5.42 3.30 -6.71
N ASN A 538 -5.26 4.00 -7.84
CA ASN A 538 -6.33 4.22 -8.82
C ASN A 538 -7.58 4.86 -8.18
N ALA A 539 -7.43 6.04 -7.57
CA ALA A 539 -8.53 6.75 -6.91
C ALA A 539 -9.76 6.86 -7.82
N PRO A 540 -10.97 6.52 -7.34
CA PRO A 540 -12.20 6.56 -8.13
C PRO A 540 -12.48 7.91 -8.79
N GLU A 541 -12.05 9.02 -8.17
CA GLU A 541 -12.19 10.40 -8.70
C GLU A 541 -11.51 10.60 -10.06
N PHE A 542 -10.39 9.92 -10.31
CA PHE A 542 -9.66 10.00 -11.58
C PHE A 542 -10.02 8.86 -12.54
N ALA A 543 -10.84 7.89 -12.08
CA ALA A 543 -11.29 6.82 -12.96
C ALA A 543 -12.19 7.35 -14.09
N ASP A 544 -12.94 8.43 -13.86
CA ASP A 544 -13.80 9.08 -14.83
C ASP A 544 -13.90 10.58 -14.53
N VAL A 545 -13.14 11.40 -15.24
CA VAL A 545 -13.04 12.85 -14.99
C VAL A 545 -13.96 13.69 -15.90
N VAL A 546 -14.53 13.09 -16.93
CA VAL A 546 -15.42 13.81 -17.87
C VAL A 546 -16.74 14.13 -17.19
N SER A 547 -17.12 15.39 -17.20
CA SER A 547 -18.35 15.84 -16.57
C SER A 547 -19.59 15.26 -17.26
N THR A 548 -20.54 14.73 -16.49
CA THR A 548 -21.73 14.06 -17.02
C THR A 548 -23.01 14.38 -16.24
N PRO A 549 -24.14 14.65 -16.93
CA PRO A 549 -25.44 14.72 -16.28
C PRO A 549 -26.06 13.34 -16.00
N ASP A 550 -25.56 12.28 -16.62
CA ASP A 550 -26.29 11.01 -16.78
C ASP A 550 -26.46 10.23 -15.48
N LYS A 551 -25.48 10.31 -14.55
CA LYS A 551 -25.57 9.63 -13.26
C LYS A 551 -26.62 10.25 -12.31
N LEU A 552 -26.81 11.56 -12.39
CA LEU A 552 -27.77 12.30 -11.53
C LEU A 552 -29.17 12.45 -12.14
N ARG A 553 -29.29 12.33 -13.46
CA ARG A 553 -30.55 12.50 -14.17
C ARG A 553 -31.67 11.60 -13.65
N PRO A 554 -31.50 10.27 -13.49
CA PRO A 554 -32.57 9.42 -12.99
C PRO A 554 -33.07 9.82 -11.59
N ALA A 555 -32.14 10.18 -10.69
CA ALA A 555 -32.50 10.60 -9.33
C ALA A 555 -33.20 11.95 -9.28
N ALA A 556 -32.79 12.92 -10.11
CA ALA A 556 -33.39 14.24 -10.18
C ALA A 556 -34.79 14.19 -10.79
N GLU A 557 -34.97 13.48 -11.91
CA GLU A 557 -36.27 13.35 -12.61
C GLU A 557 -37.30 12.60 -11.76
N ALA A 558 -36.85 11.57 -11.01
CA ALA A 558 -37.73 10.79 -10.15
C ALA A 558 -38.43 11.61 -9.04
N VAL A 559 -37.81 12.72 -8.60
CA VAL A 559 -38.34 13.60 -7.56
C VAL A 559 -38.85 14.95 -8.12
N GLY A 560 -38.97 15.05 -9.45
CA GLY A 560 -39.48 16.23 -10.14
C GLY A 560 -38.51 17.41 -10.22
N GLY A 561 -37.23 17.15 -10.09
CA GLY A 561 -36.15 18.12 -10.25
C GLY A 561 -35.57 18.18 -11.66
N SER A 562 -34.34 18.70 -11.79
CA SER A 562 -33.69 18.88 -13.10
C SER A 562 -32.18 18.76 -13.01
N VAL A 563 -31.54 18.36 -14.13
CA VAL A 563 -30.08 18.38 -14.29
C VAL A 563 -29.73 19.39 -15.36
N ARG A 564 -28.78 20.29 -15.06
CA ARG A 564 -28.40 21.39 -15.96
C ARG A 564 -26.89 21.56 -15.98
N ARG A 565 -26.34 21.77 -17.16
CA ARG A 565 -24.96 22.19 -17.32
C ARG A 565 -24.85 23.70 -17.15
N LEU A 566 -23.88 24.15 -16.37
CA LEU A 566 -23.62 25.58 -16.10
C LEU A 566 -22.90 26.28 -17.25
N ALA A 567 -21.92 25.60 -17.86
CA ALA A 567 -21.14 26.12 -19.00
C ALA A 567 -21.90 25.92 -20.34
N GLY A 568 -21.62 26.77 -21.31
CA GLY A 568 -22.09 26.60 -22.70
C GLY A 568 -23.35 27.39 -23.07
N ALA A 569 -24.11 27.99 -22.13
CA ALA A 569 -25.30 28.78 -22.44
C ALA A 569 -25.03 30.30 -22.57
N SER A 570 -23.82 30.77 -22.24
CA SER A 570 -23.46 32.19 -22.29
C SER A 570 -22.64 32.53 -23.54
N LEU A 571 -23.04 33.53 -24.28
CA LEU A 571 -22.31 34.11 -25.40
C LEU A 571 -20.99 34.79 -24.99
N THR A 572 -20.76 35.00 -23.68
CA THR A 572 -19.59 35.68 -23.10
C THR A 572 -18.65 34.73 -22.40
N GLY A 573 -18.83 33.40 -22.48
CA GLY A 573 -17.96 32.40 -21.87
C GLY A 573 -18.13 32.22 -20.36
N GLY A 574 -19.15 32.83 -19.74
CA GLY A 574 -19.49 32.65 -18.31
C GLY A 574 -20.50 31.53 -18.07
N ILE A 575 -20.74 31.21 -16.79
CA ILE A 575 -21.74 30.24 -16.39
C ILE A 575 -23.16 30.85 -16.38
N THR A 576 -24.19 30.04 -16.62
CA THR A 576 -25.57 30.43 -16.48
C THR A 576 -26.18 29.77 -15.25
N VAL A 577 -26.40 30.54 -14.20
CA VAL A 577 -27.09 30.08 -12.99
C VAL A 577 -28.61 30.23 -13.17
N PRO A 578 -29.43 29.18 -12.94
CA PRO A 578 -30.90 29.27 -13.12
C PRO A 578 -31.54 30.17 -12.09
N SER A 579 -32.66 30.82 -12.44
CA SER A 579 -33.49 31.59 -11.51
C SER A 579 -34.15 30.66 -10.48
N VAL A 580 -34.36 31.18 -9.26
CA VAL A 580 -35.05 30.45 -8.19
C VAL A 580 -36.49 30.88 -8.10
N VAL A 581 -37.44 29.93 -8.05
CA VAL A 581 -38.87 30.19 -7.96
C VAL A 581 -39.47 29.37 -6.81
N PRO A 582 -40.21 30.01 -5.89
CA PRO A 582 -41.01 29.29 -4.91
C PRO A 582 -42.21 28.60 -5.60
N VAL A 583 -42.37 27.29 -5.38
CA VAL A 583 -43.45 26.50 -5.99
C VAL A 583 -44.37 25.95 -4.89
N ARG A 584 -45.69 26.08 -5.06
CA ARG A 584 -46.67 25.41 -4.19
C ARG A 584 -46.84 23.96 -4.60
N GLY A 585 -47.07 23.06 -3.62
CA GLY A 585 -47.07 21.62 -3.81
C GLY A 585 -47.84 21.11 -5.04
N GLY A 586 -47.24 20.19 -5.81
CA GLY A 586 -47.82 19.50 -6.96
C GLY A 586 -47.58 20.13 -8.34
N GLY A 587 -46.88 21.27 -8.44
CA GLY A 587 -46.48 21.89 -9.71
C GLY A 587 -45.16 21.40 -10.24
N GLU A 588 -44.87 21.68 -11.53
CA GLU A 588 -43.51 21.48 -12.09
C GLU A 588 -42.47 22.26 -11.29
N ALA A 589 -41.40 21.60 -10.91
CA ALA A 589 -40.34 22.21 -10.11
C ALA A 589 -39.13 22.67 -10.96
N ALA A 590 -39.22 22.63 -12.27
CA ALA A 590 -38.18 23.12 -13.17
C ALA A 590 -38.76 23.61 -14.50
N GLY A 591 -38.15 24.62 -15.10
CA GLY A 591 -38.45 25.11 -16.45
C GLY A 591 -37.13 25.41 -17.18
N ASN A 592 -37.12 26.07 -18.34
CA ASN A 592 -35.90 26.29 -19.13
C ASN A 592 -34.81 27.08 -18.42
N ASP A 593 -35.15 28.12 -17.62
CA ASP A 593 -34.21 29.03 -16.98
C ASP A 593 -34.37 29.13 -15.46
N TRP A 594 -35.18 28.28 -14.87
CA TRP A 594 -35.49 28.33 -13.45
C TRP A 594 -35.53 26.95 -12.80
N ILE A 595 -35.30 26.94 -11.49
CA ILE A 595 -35.42 25.79 -10.58
C ILE A 595 -36.40 26.17 -9.46
N GLY A 596 -37.23 25.21 -9.06
CA GLY A 596 -38.32 25.43 -8.11
C GLY A 596 -38.10 24.75 -6.78
N PHE A 597 -38.39 25.45 -5.69
CA PHE A 597 -38.39 24.91 -4.34
C PHE A 597 -39.78 24.97 -3.73
N ARG A 598 -40.18 23.88 -3.08
CA ARG A 598 -41.49 23.79 -2.44
C ARG A 598 -41.57 24.73 -1.24
N THR A 599 -42.71 25.40 -1.07
CA THR A 599 -43.00 26.14 0.15
C THR A 599 -43.94 25.33 1.02
N THR A 600 -43.67 25.29 2.33
CA THR A 600 -44.58 24.66 3.29
C THR A 600 -45.65 25.68 3.76
N ASP A 601 -46.85 25.18 4.01
CA ASP A 601 -47.89 25.94 4.70
C ASP A 601 -47.90 25.67 6.22
N ASP A 602 -46.87 24.94 6.71
CA ASP A 602 -46.71 24.62 8.14
C ASP A 602 -46.45 25.88 8.95
N SER A 603 -47.11 25.96 10.08
CA SER A 603 -47.00 27.10 10.99
C SER A 603 -46.98 26.64 12.45
N VAL A 604 -46.27 27.38 13.30
CA VAL A 604 -46.31 27.17 14.74
C VAL A 604 -47.35 28.12 15.34
N LEU A 605 -48.20 27.58 16.19
CA LEU A 605 -49.14 28.36 16.96
C LEU A 605 -48.37 29.15 18.03
N LYS A 606 -48.31 30.47 17.88
CA LYS A 606 -47.56 31.39 18.77
C LYS A 606 -48.40 31.85 19.93
N ALA A 607 -49.67 32.19 19.66
CA ALA A 607 -50.61 32.60 20.68
C ALA A 607 -52.06 32.27 20.27
N VAL A 608 -52.89 31.99 21.25
CA VAL A 608 -54.32 31.86 21.08
C VAL A 608 -54.97 32.94 21.91
N SER A 609 -55.56 33.94 21.28
CA SER A 609 -56.35 34.95 21.97
C SER A 609 -57.84 34.64 21.92
N GLN A 610 -58.54 34.81 23.01
CA GLN A 610 -59.97 34.64 23.10
C GLN A 610 -60.62 36.00 23.01
N VAL A 611 -61.26 36.24 21.90
CA VAL A 611 -62.03 37.45 21.71
C VAL A 611 -63.50 37.16 22.07
N PRO A 612 -64.02 37.72 23.14
CA PRO A 612 -65.44 37.53 23.48
C PRO A 612 -66.33 38.19 22.41
N LEU A 613 -67.19 37.38 21.80
CA LEU A 613 -68.15 37.86 20.80
C LEU A 613 -69.11 39.01 21.31
N PHE A 614 -69.36 38.98 22.60
CA PHE A 614 -70.14 39.94 23.31
C PHE A 614 -69.34 40.45 24.55
N GLY A 615 -68.35 41.26 24.31
CA GLY A 615 -67.55 41.87 25.35
C GLY A 615 -67.84 43.36 25.53
N GLY A 616 -67.57 43.90 26.71
CA GLY A 616 -67.69 45.32 27.00
C GLY A 616 -69.16 45.89 26.93
N PHE A 617 -69.26 47.13 26.55
CA PHE A 617 -70.53 47.84 26.51
C PHE A 617 -71.50 47.31 25.47
N LEU A 618 -71.03 46.65 24.40
CA LEU A 618 -71.88 46.09 23.36
C LEU A 618 -72.60 44.83 23.83
N GLY A 619 -71.96 43.98 24.59
CA GLY A 619 -72.54 42.80 25.22
C GLY A 619 -73.54 43.19 26.30
N LEU A 620 -73.23 44.20 27.11
CA LEU A 620 -74.09 44.74 28.14
C LEU A 620 -75.36 45.41 27.46
N GLY A 621 -75.17 46.16 26.40
CA GLY A 621 -76.26 46.79 25.66
C GLY A 621 -77.27 45.81 25.06
N LEU A 622 -76.69 44.68 24.44
CA LEU A 622 -77.55 43.61 23.90
C LEU A 622 -78.29 42.85 25.01
N LEU A 623 -77.65 42.63 26.17
CA LEU A 623 -78.28 41.98 27.32
C LEU A 623 -79.37 42.83 27.89
N LEU A 624 -79.16 44.17 28.04
CA LEU A 624 -80.18 45.14 28.48
C LEU A 624 -81.30 45.24 27.47
N LEU A 625 -81.06 45.23 26.15
CA LEU A 625 -82.04 45.17 25.11
C LEU A 625 -82.87 43.87 25.15
N ALA A 626 -82.21 42.71 25.36
CA ALA A 626 -82.91 41.45 25.52
C ALA A 626 -83.82 41.44 26.79
N LEU A 627 -83.31 41.90 27.92
CA LEU A 627 -84.03 42.02 29.17
C LEU A 627 -85.17 43.02 29.03
N GLY A 628 -84.94 44.19 28.45
CA GLY A 628 -85.92 45.19 28.19
C GLY A 628 -87.02 44.71 27.24
N SER A 629 -86.65 43.95 26.19
CA SER A 629 -87.66 43.37 25.27
C SER A 629 -88.48 42.27 25.92
N MET A 630 -87.90 41.51 26.81
CA MET A 630 -88.57 40.48 27.62
C MET A 630 -89.58 41.13 28.58
N TRP A 631 -89.17 42.16 29.26
CA TRP A 631 -90.00 42.92 30.17
C TRP A 631 -91.17 43.66 29.46
N TYR A 632 -90.86 44.19 28.27
CA TYR A 632 -91.87 44.78 27.42
C TYR A 632 -92.91 43.75 26.91
N ARG A 633 -92.52 42.50 26.72
CA ARG A 633 -93.40 41.42 26.33
C ARG A 633 -94.21 40.82 27.47
N GLU A 634 -93.70 40.80 28.70
CA GLU A 634 -94.39 40.33 29.90
C GLU A 634 -95.39 41.40 30.48
N GLY A 635 -95.15 42.67 30.13
CA GLY A 635 -95.99 43.76 30.61
C GLY A 635 -97.23 44.07 29.69
N ARG A 636 -97.45 43.25 28.70
CA ARG A 636 -98.64 43.24 27.83
C ARG A 636 -99.29 41.89 28.04
#